data_f428745c876b917bd81978e96286b5a5
#
_entry.id   f428745c876b917bd81978e96286b5a5
#
_cell.length_a   1.000
_cell.length_b   1.000
_cell.length_c   1.000
_cell.angle_alpha   90.00
_cell.angle_beta   90.00
_cell.angle_gamma   90.00
#
_symmetry.space_group_name_H-M   'P 1'
#
loop_
_entity.id
_entity.type
_entity.pdbx_description
1 polymer ?
#
loop_
_entity_poly.entity_id
_entity_poly.type
_entity_poly.pdbx_seq_one_letter_code
_entity_poly.pdbx_strand_id
1 'polypeptide(L)'
;MEDFLLSIVVPVYNRPDEIEELLASLVGQKPFCYEVIIVEDGSAIPCKEVVERYEGAFPVQYIAIPNGGPSNARNVGSSQAQGRYLVILDSDVVLPPDYIKNVVAAINYYDGMDKPLDAFGGPDAAHEHFSSVQKAINYSMTSFLTTGGIRGGKRRVSHYFPRSFNLGCRRALYQEVHGFDTGMRFGEDLDFSMRLHERGAHVRLLEDAKVYHKRRVDFRKFFRQVFNSGIARIHLSKRHPNSLRLIHLLPSIATLGIVALFLLGLILLPLLGAWATLAWLPIVLLALLFFVDALLKTHSFTIALLAIRASFTQVIGYGSGLLIAAWRCVVLRRPEFSAFNQTFYK
;
A
#
# COMPACT_ATOMS: atom_id res chain seq x y z
N MET A 1 4.13 -35.97 -1.43
CA MET A 1 3.92 -34.59 -1.00
C MET A 1 3.58 -33.81 -2.27
N GLU A 2 2.46 -33.11 -2.31
CA GLU A 2 2.14 -32.27 -3.45
C GLU A 2 3.15 -31.10 -3.45
N ASP A 3 3.91 -30.98 -4.54
CA ASP A 3 4.86 -29.86 -4.71
C ASP A 3 4.08 -28.60 -5.07
N PHE A 4 3.76 -27.77 -4.08
CA PHE A 4 3.11 -26.49 -4.34
C PHE A 4 4.06 -25.52 -5.04
N LEU A 5 3.57 -24.88 -6.09
CA LEU A 5 4.28 -23.76 -6.72
C LEU A 5 4.13 -22.48 -5.88
N LEU A 6 2.93 -22.24 -5.33
CA LEU A 6 2.59 -21.04 -4.58
C LEU A 6 2.14 -21.35 -3.15
N SER A 7 2.60 -20.55 -2.19
CA SER A 7 2.00 -20.46 -0.85
C SER A 7 1.41 -19.07 -0.68
N ILE A 8 0.09 -18.99 -0.57
CA ILE A 8 -0.64 -17.73 -0.36
C ILE A 8 -0.70 -17.48 1.14
N VAL A 9 -0.02 -16.43 1.61
CA VAL A 9 0.06 -16.07 3.03
C VAL A 9 -0.77 -14.83 3.30
N VAL A 10 -1.73 -14.94 4.22
CA VAL A 10 -2.68 -13.87 4.54
C VAL A 10 -2.68 -13.59 6.04
N PRO A 11 -2.15 -12.45 6.49
CA PRO A 11 -2.31 -12.00 7.87
C PRO A 11 -3.72 -11.46 8.09
N VAL A 12 -4.36 -11.82 9.18
CA VAL A 12 -5.71 -11.34 9.51
C VAL A 12 -5.80 -10.85 10.96
N TYR A 13 -6.60 -9.80 11.17
CA TYR A 13 -6.93 -9.28 12.50
C TYR A 13 -8.34 -8.69 12.53
N ASN A 14 -9.26 -9.34 13.26
CA ASN A 14 -10.66 -8.91 13.42
C ASN A 14 -11.42 -8.69 12.10
N ARG A 15 -11.25 -9.58 11.10
CA ARG A 15 -11.83 -9.41 9.75
C ARG A 15 -12.34 -10.72 9.14
N PRO A 16 -13.22 -11.46 9.83
CA PRO A 16 -13.74 -12.72 9.33
C PRO A 16 -14.48 -12.56 7.99
N ASP A 17 -15.26 -11.47 7.81
CA ASP A 17 -16.02 -11.22 6.58
C ASP A 17 -15.11 -10.98 5.37
N GLU A 18 -13.97 -10.31 5.57
CA GLU A 18 -13.01 -10.07 4.50
C GLU A 18 -12.27 -11.37 4.11
N ILE A 19 -11.97 -12.24 5.08
CA ILE A 19 -11.41 -13.57 4.82
C ILE A 19 -12.42 -14.45 4.05
N GLU A 20 -13.71 -14.38 4.38
CA GLU A 20 -14.76 -15.09 3.61
C GLU A 20 -14.72 -14.68 2.12
N GLU A 21 -14.69 -13.39 1.84
CA GLU A 21 -14.65 -12.89 0.45
C GLU A 21 -13.35 -13.32 -0.28
N LEU A 22 -12.21 -13.25 0.41
CA LEU A 22 -10.92 -13.68 -0.16
C LEU A 22 -10.93 -15.17 -0.47
N LEU A 23 -11.32 -16.03 0.48
CA LEU A 23 -11.36 -17.47 0.30
C LEU A 23 -12.38 -17.88 -0.77
N ALA A 24 -13.55 -17.24 -0.81
CA ALA A 24 -14.52 -17.44 -1.87
C ALA A 24 -13.95 -17.12 -3.26
N SER A 25 -13.11 -16.09 -3.38
CA SER A 25 -12.46 -15.73 -4.64
C SER A 25 -11.35 -16.70 -5.08
N LEU A 26 -10.86 -17.55 -4.17
CA LEU A 26 -9.92 -18.62 -4.47
C LEU A 26 -10.60 -19.90 -4.97
N VAL A 27 -11.88 -20.08 -4.65
CA VAL A 27 -12.63 -21.23 -5.14
C VAL A 27 -12.67 -21.24 -6.66
N GLY A 28 -12.25 -22.36 -7.25
CA GLY A 28 -12.23 -22.54 -8.70
C GLY A 28 -11.03 -21.93 -9.44
N GLN A 29 -10.11 -21.27 -8.75
CA GLN A 29 -8.85 -20.81 -9.35
C GLN A 29 -8.04 -22.00 -9.88
N LYS A 30 -7.42 -21.84 -11.05
CA LYS A 30 -6.62 -22.88 -11.72
C LYS A 30 -5.28 -22.32 -12.20
N PRO A 31 -4.20 -23.14 -12.28
CA PRO A 31 -4.12 -24.53 -11.85
C PRO A 31 -4.08 -24.70 -10.31
N PHE A 32 -4.47 -25.87 -9.81
CA PHE A 32 -4.38 -26.23 -8.39
C PHE A 32 -2.93 -26.57 -7.99
N CYS A 33 -2.08 -25.57 -7.91
CA CYS A 33 -0.68 -25.70 -7.52
C CYS A 33 -0.34 -24.78 -6.34
N TYR A 34 -1.31 -24.51 -5.48
CA TYR A 34 -1.16 -23.58 -4.37
C TYR A 34 -1.74 -24.14 -3.06
N GLU A 35 -1.20 -23.67 -1.96
CA GLU A 35 -1.74 -23.75 -0.62
C GLU A 35 -2.07 -22.37 -0.08
N VAL A 36 -2.93 -22.30 0.93
CA VAL A 36 -3.33 -21.04 1.59
C VAL A 36 -2.97 -21.12 3.07
N ILE A 37 -2.35 -20.09 3.61
CA ILE A 37 -1.95 -20.01 5.02
C ILE A 37 -2.56 -18.74 5.61
N ILE A 38 -3.58 -18.89 6.44
CA ILE A 38 -4.24 -17.79 7.16
C ILE A 38 -3.60 -17.68 8.54
N VAL A 39 -3.03 -16.48 8.83
CA VAL A 39 -2.41 -16.23 10.12
C VAL A 39 -3.22 -15.21 10.90
N GLU A 40 -3.92 -15.68 11.91
CA GLU A 40 -4.74 -14.90 12.83
C GLU A 40 -3.87 -14.22 13.88
N ASP A 41 -3.75 -12.91 13.84
CA ASP A 41 -2.84 -12.13 14.68
C ASP A 41 -3.52 -11.59 15.96
N GLY A 42 -4.00 -12.49 16.80
CA GLY A 42 -4.58 -12.17 18.10
C GLY A 42 -5.91 -11.44 18.02
N SER A 43 -6.79 -11.82 17.11
CA SER A 43 -8.13 -11.24 16.94
C SER A 43 -9.04 -11.51 18.13
N ALA A 44 -9.89 -10.55 18.46
CA ALA A 44 -11.03 -10.74 19.34
C ALA A 44 -12.22 -11.44 18.63
N ILE A 45 -12.29 -11.28 17.29
CA ILE A 45 -13.26 -11.94 16.42
C ILE A 45 -12.46 -12.79 15.42
N PRO A 46 -12.20 -14.07 15.74
CA PRO A 46 -11.39 -14.94 14.90
C PRO A 46 -12.14 -15.38 13.63
N CYS A 47 -11.37 -15.71 12.59
CA CYS A 47 -11.92 -16.22 11.33
C CYS A 47 -11.81 -17.75 11.18
N LYS A 48 -11.54 -18.50 12.25
CA LYS A 48 -11.33 -19.94 12.22
C LYS A 48 -12.48 -20.69 11.55
N GLU A 49 -13.72 -20.45 12.00
CA GLU A 49 -14.92 -21.09 11.45
C GLU A 49 -15.14 -20.75 9.96
N VAL A 50 -14.70 -19.57 9.53
CA VAL A 50 -14.69 -19.22 8.11
C VAL A 50 -13.73 -20.09 7.34
N VAL A 51 -12.49 -20.26 7.82
CA VAL A 51 -11.45 -21.04 7.15
C VAL A 51 -11.85 -22.50 7.04
N GLU A 52 -12.39 -23.11 8.10
CA GLU A 52 -12.84 -24.51 8.15
C GLU A 52 -13.84 -24.86 7.04
N ARG A 53 -14.67 -23.91 6.60
CA ARG A 53 -15.63 -24.12 5.50
C ARG A 53 -14.97 -24.34 4.14
N TYR A 54 -13.70 -23.96 3.99
CA TYR A 54 -12.95 -24.06 2.72
C TYR A 54 -11.94 -25.20 2.67
N GLU A 55 -11.77 -25.99 3.74
CA GLU A 55 -10.82 -27.12 3.79
C GLU A 55 -11.05 -28.17 2.70
N GLY A 56 -12.28 -28.31 2.21
CA GLY A 56 -12.61 -29.20 1.10
C GLY A 56 -12.40 -28.62 -0.30
N ALA A 57 -12.13 -27.31 -0.43
CA ALA A 57 -12.01 -26.63 -1.71
C ALA A 57 -10.55 -26.53 -2.21
N PHE A 58 -9.61 -26.33 -1.28
CA PHE A 58 -8.16 -26.25 -1.52
C PHE A 58 -7.40 -26.48 -0.21
N PRO A 59 -6.08 -26.83 -0.27
CA PRO A 59 -5.25 -26.94 0.93
C PRO A 59 -5.19 -25.60 1.66
N VAL A 60 -5.76 -25.54 2.87
CA VAL A 60 -5.75 -24.34 3.71
C VAL A 60 -5.28 -24.68 5.12
N GLN A 61 -4.40 -23.83 5.67
CA GLN A 61 -3.90 -23.92 7.04
C GLN A 61 -4.31 -22.66 7.81
N TYR A 62 -4.84 -22.83 9.02
CA TYR A 62 -5.11 -21.77 9.95
C TYR A 62 -4.12 -21.77 11.10
N ILE A 63 -3.49 -20.62 11.38
CA ILE A 63 -2.51 -20.45 12.45
C ILE A 63 -2.94 -19.26 13.30
N ALA A 64 -3.17 -19.47 14.59
CA ALA A 64 -3.44 -18.40 15.54
C ALA A 64 -2.17 -18.05 16.33
N ILE A 65 -1.84 -16.75 16.38
CA ILE A 65 -0.69 -16.24 17.13
C ILE A 65 -1.12 -15.10 18.05
N PRO A 66 -0.37 -14.79 19.12
CA PRO A 66 -0.53 -13.57 19.88
C PRO A 66 -0.31 -12.35 18.96
N ASN A 67 -1.03 -11.24 19.23
CA ASN A 67 -0.91 -10.02 18.41
C ASN A 67 0.54 -9.50 18.36
N GLY A 68 1.16 -9.62 17.21
CA GLY A 68 2.54 -9.19 16.93
C GLY A 68 2.66 -8.26 15.73
N GLY A 69 1.53 -7.94 15.09
CA GLY A 69 1.45 -7.08 13.91
C GLY A 69 1.58 -7.82 12.58
N PRO A 70 1.18 -7.17 11.47
CA PRO A 70 1.07 -7.82 10.16
C PRO A 70 2.42 -8.35 9.63
N SER A 71 3.53 -7.69 9.94
CA SER A 71 4.87 -8.17 9.56
C SER A 71 5.19 -9.50 10.24
N ASN A 72 4.90 -9.62 11.55
CA ASN A 72 5.11 -10.85 12.29
C ASN A 72 4.21 -11.98 11.75
N ALA A 73 2.93 -11.70 11.54
CA ALA A 73 2.00 -12.68 10.99
C ALA A 73 2.43 -13.18 9.60
N ARG A 74 2.87 -12.27 8.70
CA ARG A 74 3.42 -12.64 7.38
C ARG A 74 4.66 -13.53 7.52
N ASN A 75 5.58 -13.20 8.43
CA ASN A 75 6.79 -14.02 8.66
C ASN A 75 6.45 -15.40 9.21
N VAL A 76 5.52 -15.50 10.16
CA VAL A 76 5.06 -16.80 10.70
C VAL A 76 4.44 -17.64 9.59
N GLY A 77 3.51 -17.10 8.80
CA GLY A 77 2.91 -17.84 7.69
C GLY A 77 3.94 -18.28 6.64
N SER A 78 4.88 -17.38 6.30
CA SER A 78 5.95 -17.69 5.36
C SER A 78 6.90 -18.78 5.86
N SER A 79 7.08 -18.94 7.17
CA SER A 79 7.89 -20.00 7.74
C SER A 79 7.26 -21.41 7.62
N GLN A 80 5.94 -21.47 7.52
CA GLN A 80 5.18 -22.71 7.34
C GLN A 80 4.96 -23.09 5.86
N ALA A 81 5.24 -22.15 4.96
CA ALA A 81 5.01 -22.27 3.54
C ALA A 81 5.90 -23.35 2.89
N GLN A 82 5.30 -24.16 2.01
CA GLN A 82 5.97 -25.24 1.27
C GLN A 82 6.24 -24.85 -0.20
N GLY A 83 5.45 -23.92 -0.76
CA GLY A 83 5.54 -23.48 -2.14
C GLY A 83 6.89 -22.86 -2.50
N ARG A 84 7.23 -22.94 -3.78
CA ARG A 84 8.45 -22.34 -4.33
C ARG A 84 8.39 -20.79 -4.27
N TYR A 85 7.21 -20.23 -4.43
CA TYR A 85 6.92 -18.80 -4.30
C TYR A 85 5.95 -18.53 -3.17
N LEU A 86 6.23 -17.51 -2.38
CA LEU A 86 5.29 -16.91 -1.45
C LEU A 86 4.46 -15.85 -2.20
N VAL A 87 3.16 -15.82 -1.97
CA VAL A 87 2.27 -14.76 -2.42
C VAL A 87 1.64 -14.15 -1.18
N ILE A 88 2.10 -12.96 -0.80
CA ILE A 88 1.55 -12.23 0.34
C ILE A 88 0.35 -11.42 -0.15
N LEU A 89 -0.79 -11.61 0.49
CA LEU A 89 -2.01 -10.85 0.25
C LEU A 89 -2.51 -10.23 1.56
N ASP A 90 -3.10 -9.03 1.50
CA ASP A 90 -3.83 -8.48 2.65
C ASP A 90 -5.23 -9.11 2.72
N SER A 91 -5.84 -9.18 3.90
CA SER A 91 -7.15 -9.82 4.13
C SER A 91 -8.31 -9.17 3.36
N ASP A 92 -8.16 -7.87 3.00
CA ASP A 92 -9.15 -7.05 2.28
C ASP A 92 -9.01 -7.08 0.75
N VAL A 93 -8.41 -8.17 0.24
CA VAL A 93 -8.21 -8.41 -1.19
C VAL A 93 -9.22 -9.43 -1.72
N VAL A 94 -9.71 -9.22 -2.93
CA VAL A 94 -10.50 -10.19 -3.70
C VAL A 94 -9.79 -10.46 -5.03
N LEU A 95 -9.63 -11.72 -5.38
CA LEU A 95 -8.89 -12.14 -6.57
C LEU A 95 -9.81 -12.25 -7.81
N PRO A 96 -9.39 -11.73 -8.97
CA PRO A 96 -10.05 -12.06 -10.24
C PRO A 96 -9.95 -13.56 -10.57
N PRO A 97 -10.86 -14.13 -11.37
CA PRO A 97 -10.90 -15.57 -11.67
C PRO A 97 -9.60 -16.13 -12.28
N ASP A 98 -8.83 -15.31 -12.99
CA ASP A 98 -7.60 -15.73 -13.68
C ASP A 98 -6.32 -15.38 -12.91
N TYR A 99 -6.41 -14.97 -11.64
CA TYR A 99 -5.25 -14.48 -10.89
C TYR A 99 -4.13 -15.54 -10.79
N ILE A 100 -4.44 -16.75 -10.31
CA ILE A 100 -3.46 -17.85 -10.19
C ILE A 100 -2.88 -18.22 -11.55
N LYS A 101 -3.73 -18.34 -12.57
CA LYS A 101 -3.31 -18.64 -13.95
C LYS A 101 -2.29 -17.61 -14.46
N ASN A 102 -2.55 -16.32 -14.26
CA ASN A 102 -1.67 -15.25 -14.70
C ASN A 102 -0.33 -15.23 -13.96
N VAL A 103 -0.34 -15.48 -12.65
CA VAL A 103 0.88 -15.60 -11.83
C VAL A 103 1.71 -16.79 -12.29
N VAL A 104 1.10 -17.97 -12.47
CA VAL A 104 1.78 -19.19 -12.92
C VAL A 104 2.35 -19.01 -14.33
N ALA A 105 1.58 -18.42 -15.23
CA ALA A 105 2.05 -18.13 -16.60
C ALA A 105 3.29 -17.21 -16.58
N ALA A 106 3.28 -16.18 -15.74
CA ALA A 106 4.44 -15.29 -15.60
C ALA A 106 5.66 -16.03 -15.02
N ILE A 107 5.49 -16.84 -13.98
CA ILE A 107 6.57 -17.65 -13.40
C ILE A 107 7.19 -18.54 -14.47
N ASN A 108 6.38 -19.30 -15.20
CA ASN A 108 6.83 -20.20 -16.26
C ASN A 108 7.55 -19.46 -17.40
N TYR A 109 7.04 -18.26 -17.76
CA TYR A 109 7.64 -17.45 -18.80
C TYR A 109 9.06 -16.98 -18.43
N TYR A 110 9.28 -16.59 -17.18
CA TYR A 110 10.58 -16.08 -16.75
C TYR A 110 11.56 -17.17 -16.26
N ASP A 111 11.08 -18.38 -15.90
CA ASP A 111 11.94 -19.46 -15.40
C ASP A 111 13.02 -19.91 -16.39
N GLY A 112 12.78 -19.80 -17.69
CA GLY A 112 13.73 -20.15 -18.75
C GLY A 112 14.64 -18.99 -19.20
N MET A 113 14.58 -17.83 -18.53
CA MET A 113 15.32 -16.63 -18.92
C MET A 113 16.56 -16.40 -18.07
N ASP A 114 17.57 -15.68 -18.63
CA ASP A 114 18.76 -15.22 -17.90
C ASP A 114 18.43 -14.36 -16.67
N LYS A 115 17.23 -13.73 -16.69
CA LYS A 115 16.72 -12.89 -15.60
C LYS A 115 15.42 -13.49 -15.08
N PRO A 116 15.50 -14.49 -14.19
CA PRO A 116 14.32 -15.16 -13.66
C PRO A 116 13.42 -14.20 -12.87
N LEU A 117 12.19 -14.62 -12.59
CA LEU A 117 11.29 -13.88 -11.74
C LEU A 117 11.63 -14.16 -10.27
N ASP A 118 12.31 -13.23 -9.58
CA ASP A 118 12.65 -13.40 -8.17
C ASP A 118 11.55 -12.87 -7.25
N ALA A 119 10.96 -11.75 -7.63
CA ALA A 119 9.80 -11.19 -6.94
C ALA A 119 8.91 -10.42 -7.91
N PHE A 120 7.65 -10.26 -7.52
CA PHE A 120 6.67 -9.55 -8.32
C PHE A 120 5.61 -8.87 -7.45
N GLY A 121 4.83 -8.04 -8.07
CA GLY A 121 3.56 -7.55 -7.56
C GLY A 121 2.62 -7.29 -8.70
N GLY A 122 1.34 -7.18 -8.41
CA GLY A 122 0.33 -6.79 -9.36
C GLY A 122 -0.33 -5.46 -8.98
N PRO A 123 -1.05 -4.81 -9.92
CA PRO A 123 -1.78 -3.60 -9.65
C PRO A 123 -2.97 -3.84 -8.74
N ASP A 124 -3.31 -2.83 -7.92
CA ASP A 124 -4.59 -2.78 -7.25
C ASP A 124 -5.63 -2.13 -8.17
N ALA A 125 -6.68 -2.87 -8.49
CA ALA A 125 -7.82 -2.36 -9.24
C ALA A 125 -8.90 -1.83 -8.28
N ALA A 126 -9.59 -0.77 -8.72
CA ALA A 126 -10.79 -0.33 -8.04
C ALA A 126 -11.93 -1.29 -8.39
N HIS A 127 -12.61 -1.80 -7.37
CA HIS A 127 -13.83 -2.56 -7.60
C HIS A 127 -14.94 -1.62 -8.10
N GLU A 128 -15.82 -2.08 -8.99
CA GLU A 128 -16.91 -1.27 -9.56
C GLU A 128 -17.82 -0.67 -8.48
N HIS A 129 -17.99 -1.39 -7.36
CA HIS A 129 -18.82 -0.99 -6.21
C HIS A 129 -18.16 0.02 -5.26
N PHE A 130 -17.00 0.59 -5.60
CA PHE A 130 -16.41 1.64 -4.76
C PHE A 130 -17.31 2.85 -4.64
N SER A 131 -17.50 3.34 -3.41
CA SER A 131 -18.20 4.59 -3.13
C SER A 131 -17.49 5.79 -3.80
N SER A 132 -18.20 6.89 -3.99
CA SER A 132 -17.63 8.12 -4.54
C SER A 132 -16.42 8.63 -3.73
N VAL A 133 -16.42 8.44 -2.40
CA VAL A 133 -15.28 8.78 -1.52
C VAL A 133 -14.09 7.87 -1.83
N GLN A 134 -14.29 6.56 -1.95
CA GLN A 134 -13.22 5.62 -2.29
C GLN A 134 -12.63 5.89 -3.69
N LYS A 135 -13.48 6.23 -4.67
CA LYS A 135 -13.04 6.62 -6.02
C LYS A 135 -12.23 7.91 -6.00
N ALA A 136 -12.62 8.90 -5.19
CA ALA A 136 -11.88 10.15 -5.02
C ALA A 136 -10.52 9.92 -4.31
N ILE A 137 -10.47 9.08 -3.29
CA ILE A 137 -9.22 8.67 -2.63
C ILE A 137 -8.32 7.92 -3.61
N ASN A 138 -8.87 6.98 -4.39
CA ASN A 138 -8.13 6.28 -5.43
C ASN A 138 -7.52 7.24 -6.46
N TYR A 139 -8.30 8.21 -6.94
CA TYR A 139 -7.80 9.26 -7.82
C TYR A 139 -6.59 9.97 -7.19
N SER A 140 -6.70 10.46 -5.94
CA SER A 140 -5.61 11.18 -5.29
C SER A 140 -4.36 10.31 -5.07
N MET A 141 -4.51 8.99 -4.88
CA MET A 141 -3.39 8.07 -4.71
C MET A 141 -2.69 7.70 -6.02
N THR A 142 -3.35 7.86 -7.16
CA THR A 142 -2.83 7.47 -8.50
C THR A 142 -2.54 8.65 -9.40
N SER A 143 -3.07 9.86 -9.10
CA SER A 143 -2.84 11.05 -9.91
C SER A 143 -1.38 11.49 -9.88
N PHE A 144 -0.87 11.88 -11.05
CA PHE A 144 0.46 12.49 -11.18
C PHE A 144 0.58 13.78 -10.35
N LEU A 145 -0.48 14.57 -10.27
CA LEU A 145 -0.50 15.86 -9.55
C LEU A 145 -0.30 15.73 -8.04
N THR A 146 -0.63 14.57 -7.46
CA THR A 146 -0.54 14.34 -6.02
C THR A 146 0.61 13.43 -5.61
N THR A 147 0.98 12.47 -6.48
CA THR A 147 1.99 11.44 -6.18
C THR A 147 3.23 11.50 -7.09
N GLY A 148 3.25 12.46 -8.04
CA GLY A 148 4.35 12.56 -9.00
C GLY A 148 4.50 11.35 -9.91
N GLY A 149 3.45 10.53 -10.06
CA GLY A 149 3.47 9.31 -10.88
C GLY A 149 4.15 8.11 -10.23
N ILE A 150 4.49 8.18 -8.92
CA ILE A 150 5.08 7.06 -8.17
C ILE A 150 4.09 5.88 -8.07
N ARG A 151 2.78 6.18 -8.08
CA ARG A 151 1.70 5.18 -8.10
C ARG A 151 0.86 5.36 -9.34
N GLY A 152 0.49 4.27 -10.00
CA GLY A 152 -0.45 4.28 -11.13
C GLY A 152 0.07 4.84 -12.46
N GLY A 153 1.35 5.18 -12.56
CA GLY A 153 1.93 5.69 -13.80
C GLY A 153 2.41 4.59 -14.74
N LYS A 154 2.03 4.66 -16.04
CA LYS A 154 2.57 3.81 -17.12
C LYS A 154 4.06 4.09 -17.42
N ARG A 155 4.68 5.10 -16.78
CA ARG A 155 6.12 5.38 -16.94
C ARG A 155 6.90 4.38 -16.11
N ARG A 156 7.79 3.63 -16.75
CA ARG A 156 8.77 2.74 -16.12
C ARG A 156 9.61 3.55 -15.14
N VAL A 157 9.28 3.47 -13.86
CA VAL A 157 10.21 3.82 -12.79
C VAL A 157 11.31 2.77 -12.88
N SER A 158 12.57 3.15 -12.78
CA SER A 158 13.74 2.26 -12.93
C SER A 158 13.68 1.01 -12.05
N HIS A 159 12.92 1.05 -10.95
CA HIS A 159 12.70 -0.05 -10.01
C HIS A 159 11.24 -0.08 -9.57
N TYR A 160 10.63 -1.26 -9.65
CA TYR A 160 9.30 -1.51 -9.13
C TYR A 160 9.40 -2.03 -7.70
N PHE A 161 8.59 -1.50 -6.80
CA PHE A 161 8.54 -1.89 -5.38
C PHE A 161 7.16 -2.53 -5.10
N PRO A 162 7.07 -3.87 -5.06
CA PRO A 162 5.85 -4.57 -4.70
C PRO A 162 5.30 -4.13 -3.35
N ARG A 163 3.99 -4.14 -3.20
CA ARG A 163 3.29 -3.78 -1.96
C ARG A 163 2.66 -5.03 -1.34
N SER A 164 2.59 -5.07 -0.02
CA SER A 164 2.14 -6.24 0.72
C SER A 164 0.75 -6.76 0.37
N PHE A 165 -0.13 -5.90 -0.17
CA PHE A 165 -1.45 -6.33 -0.59
C PHE A 165 -1.45 -7.31 -1.79
N ASN A 166 -0.34 -7.36 -2.55
CA ASN A 166 -0.15 -8.28 -3.69
C ASN A 166 1.34 -8.37 -4.01
N LEU A 167 2.06 -9.14 -3.22
CA LEU A 167 3.51 -9.30 -3.33
C LEU A 167 3.86 -10.77 -3.46
N GLY A 168 4.52 -11.14 -4.55
CA GLY A 168 5.09 -12.46 -4.74
C GLY A 168 6.61 -12.44 -4.62
N CYS A 169 7.20 -13.48 -4.02
CA CYS A 169 8.64 -13.60 -3.87
C CYS A 169 9.04 -15.09 -3.82
N ARG A 170 10.17 -15.44 -4.42
CA ARG A 170 10.78 -16.78 -4.21
C ARG A 170 11.00 -17.00 -2.73
N ARG A 171 10.53 -18.14 -2.19
CA ARG A 171 10.64 -18.48 -0.77
C ARG A 171 12.09 -18.44 -0.27
N ALA A 172 13.04 -18.96 -1.05
CA ALA A 172 14.45 -18.93 -0.70
C ALA A 172 14.98 -17.49 -0.54
N LEU A 173 14.61 -16.59 -1.47
CA LEU A 173 15.01 -15.18 -1.40
C LEU A 173 14.35 -14.45 -0.23
N TYR A 174 13.07 -14.76 0.06
CA TYR A 174 12.38 -14.22 1.24
C TYR A 174 13.13 -14.57 2.54
N GLN A 175 13.58 -15.81 2.66
CA GLN A 175 14.37 -16.28 3.81
C GLN A 175 15.74 -15.61 3.87
N GLU A 176 16.41 -15.47 2.73
CA GLU A 176 17.72 -14.81 2.62
C GLU A 176 17.70 -13.35 3.07
N VAL A 177 16.63 -12.62 2.74
CA VAL A 177 16.45 -11.24 3.18
C VAL A 177 15.77 -11.12 4.55
N HIS A 178 15.57 -12.23 5.27
CA HIS A 178 14.99 -12.30 6.61
C HIS A 178 13.53 -11.80 6.72
N GLY A 179 12.73 -11.91 5.67
CA GLY A 179 11.32 -11.55 5.66
C GLY A 179 11.06 -10.06 5.94
N PHE A 180 9.87 -9.75 6.49
CA PHE A 180 9.50 -8.39 6.87
C PHE A 180 10.13 -7.98 8.22
N ASP A 181 10.57 -6.73 8.32
CA ASP A 181 11.04 -6.14 9.60
C ASP A 181 9.83 -5.92 10.54
N THR A 182 9.77 -6.68 11.63
CA THR A 182 8.70 -6.59 12.63
C THR A 182 8.76 -5.31 13.46
N GLY A 183 9.88 -4.61 13.47
CA GLY A 183 10.05 -3.31 14.13
C GLY A 183 9.43 -2.15 13.33
N MET A 184 9.14 -2.35 12.04
CA MET A 184 8.48 -1.34 11.21
C MET A 184 6.96 -1.46 11.25
N ARG A 185 6.29 -0.36 11.59
CA ARG A 185 4.80 -0.29 11.60
C ARG A 185 4.22 0.19 10.26
N PHE A 186 4.99 0.94 9.49
CA PHE A 186 4.60 1.51 8.20
C PHE A 186 5.79 1.52 7.26
N GLY A 187 5.57 1.12 6.00
CA GLY A 187 6.59 1.06 4.96
C GLY A 187 7.45 -0.20 5.02
N GLU A 188 7.03 -1.20 5.79
CA GLU A 188 7.66 -2.52 5.89
C GLU A 188 7.72 -3.24 4.54
N ASP A 189 6.73 -3.00 3.69
CA ASP A 189 6.68 -3.53 2.31
C ASP A 189 7.71 -2.86 1.40
N LEU A 190 7.92 -1.55 1.58
CA LEU A 190 8.98 -0.82 0.85
C LEU A 190 10.37 -1.22 1.34
N ASP A 191 10.55 -1.35 2.66
CA ASP A 191 11.81 -1.85 3.24
C ASP A 191 12.16 -3.23 2.69
N PHE A 192 11.21 -4.15 2.74
CA PHE A 192 11.38 -5.50 2.18
C PHE A 192 11.74 -5.45 0.70
N SER A 193 11.01 -4.67 -0.09
CA SER A 193 11.26 -4.52 -1.52
C SER A 193 12.63 -3.88 -1.82
N MET A 194 13.10 -2.94 -0.98
CA MET A 194 14.44 -2.34 -1.13
C MET A 194 15.52 -3.39 -0.84
N ARG A 195 15.37 -4.21 0.19
CA ARG A 195 16.31 -5.30 0.48
C ARG A 195 16.38 -6.34 -0.63
N LEU A 196 15.26 -6.62 -1.33
CA LEU A 196 15.28 -7.46 -2.53
C LEU A 196 16.14 -6.84 -3.64
N HIS A 197 15.97 -5.53 -3.91
CA HIS A 197 16.78 -4.84 -4.92
C HIS A 197 18.26 -4.75 -4.54
N GLU A 198 18.58 -4.56 -3.28
CA GLU A 198 19.97 -4.56 -2.76
C GLU A 198 20.67 -5.91 -2.95
N ARG A 199 19.88 -7.01 -3.00
CA ARG A 199 20.37 -8.36 -3.34
C ARG A 199 20.43 -8.63 -4.85
N GLY A 200 20.13 -7.63 -5.68
CA GLY A 200 20.13 -7.78 -7.14
C GLY A 200 18.94 -8.56 -7.71
N ALA A 201 17.87 -8.73 -6.92
CA ALA A 201 16.70 -9.48 -7.34
C ALA A 201 15.98 -8.86 -8.56
N HIS A 202 15.53 -9.69 -9.49
CA HIS A 202 14.72 -9.29 -10.63
C HIS A 202 13.25 -9.15 -10.21
N VAL A 203 12.88 -7.93 -9.82
CA VAL A 203 11.53 -7.57 -9.36
C VAL A 203 10.70 -7.01 -10.51
N ARG A 204 9.49 -7.54 -10.75
CA ARG A 204 8.65 -7.17 -11.89
C ARG A 204 7.23 -6.80 -11.47
N LEU A 205 6.63 -5.88 -12.22
CA LEU A 205 5.19 -5.64 -12.19
C LEU A 205 4.52 -6.62 -13.16
N LEU A 206 3.62 -7.44 -12.67
CA LEU A 206 2.76 -8.31 -13.47
C LEU A 206 1.41 -7.63 -13.64
N GLU A 207 1.20 -6.97 -14.78
CA GLU A 207 -0.01 -6.17 -15.04
C GLU A 207 -1.29 -7.02 -15.00
N ASP A 208 -1.19 -8.30 -15.41
CA ASP A 208 -2.32 -9.24 -15.45
C ASP A 208 -2.60 -9.92 -14.09
N ALA A 209 -1.68 -9.82 -13.13
CA ALA A 209 -1.87 -10.30 -11.75
C ALA A 209 -2.49 -9.23 -10.87
N LYS A 210 -3.53 -8.55 -11.35
CA LYS A 210 -4.26 -7.53 -10.59
C LYS A 210 -5.10 -8.14 -9.48
N VAL A 211 -5.34 -7.36 -8.42
CA VAL A 211 -6.26 -7.71 -7.33
C VAL A 211 -7.24 -6.58 -7.08
N TYR A 212 -8.43 -6.89 -6.56
CA TYR A 212 -9.37 -5.89 -6.07
C TYR A 212 -9.08 -5.64 -4.59
N HIS A 213 -8.57 -4.46 -4.27
CA HIS A 213 -8.18 -4.11 -2.91
C HIS A 213 -9.12 -3.03 -2.36
N LYS A 214 -9.76 -3.29 -1.22
CA LYS A 214 -10.71 -2.36 -0.59
C LYS A 214 -10.00 -1.08 -0.14
N ARG A 215 -10.42 0.06 -0.68
CA ARG A 215 -9.89 1.38 -0.28
C ARG A 215 -10.48 1.86 1.03
N ARG A 216 -9.77 2.74 1.74
CA ARG A 216 -10.28 3.41 2.94
C ARG A 216 -11.61 4.11 2.64
N VAL A 217 -12.56 3.98 3.56
CA VAL A 217 -13.94 4.43 3.37
C VAL A 217 -14.15 5.89 3.76
N ASP A 218 -13.21 6.51 4.48
CA ASP A 218 -13.32 7.88 4.96
C ASP A 218 -11.99 8.66 4.90
N PHE A 219 -12.11 10.01 4.88
CA PHE A 219 -10.95 10.91 4.79
C PHE A 219 -10.09 10.94 6.06
N ARG A 220 -10.63 10.63 7.25
CA ARG A 220 -9.88 10.61 8.50
C ARG A 220 -8.90 9.43 8.52
N LYS A 221 -9.39 8.24 8.13
CA LYS A 221 -8.55 7.04 7.98
C LYS A 221 -7.52 7.25 6.87
N PHE A 222 -7.92 7.89 5.77
CA PHE A 222 -7.01 8.22 4.67
C PHE A 222 -5.92 9.21 5.11
N PHE A 223 -6.26 10.27 5.85
CA PHE A 223 -5.26 11.21 6.40
C PHE A 223 -4.23 10.48 7.28
N ARG A 224 -4.69 9.64 8.20
CA ARG A 224 -3.78 8.84 9.06
C ARG A 224 -2.83 7.97 8.24
N GLN A 225 -3.34 7.32 7.20
CA GLN A 225 -2.54 6.48 6.32
C GLN A 225 -1.45 7.29 5.61
N VAL A 226 -1.79 8.41 4.99
CA VAL A 226 -0.81 9.20 4.23
C VAL A 226 0.17 9.93 5.13
N PHE A 227 -0.26 10.35 6.32
CA PHE A 227 0.60 10.95 7.33
C PHE A 227 1.69 9.95 7.78
N ASN A 228 1.29 8.72 8.13
CA ASN A 228 2.23 7.68 8.49
C ASN A 228 3.14 7.26 7.32
N SER A 229 2.66 7.35 6.07
CA SER A 229 3.50 7.15 4.88
C SER A 229 4.59 8.22 4.76
N GLY A 230 4.30 9.47 5.15
CA GLY A 230 5.29 10.55 5.25
C GLY A 230 6.34 10.27 6.31
N ILE A 231 5.92 9.82 7.51
CA ILE A 231 6.82 9.41 8.59
C ILE A 231 7.72 8.26 8.13
N ALA A 232 7.13 7.21 7.57
CA ALA A 232 7.85 6.03 7.10
C ALA A 232 8.93 6.37 6.07
N ARG A 233 8.77 7.43 5.26
CA ARG A 233 9.78 7.86 4.30
C ARG A 233 11.10 8.28 4.95
N ILE A 234 11.03 8.94 6.12
CA ILE A 234 12.22 9.31 6.89
C ILE A 234 12.86 8.05 7.52
N HIS A 235 12.05 7.14 8.07
CA HIS A 235 12.58 5.89 8.63
C HIS A 235 13.30 5.05 7.55
N LEU A 236 12.68 4.92 6.37
CA LEU A 236 13.28 4.24 5.22
C LEU A 236 14.59 4.90 4.78
N SER A 237 14.67 6.24 4.76
CA SER A 237 15.90 6.93 4.36
C SER A 237 17.06 6.74 5.33
N LYS A 238 16.78 6.43 6.59
CA LYS A 238 17.81 6.08 7.59
C LYS A 238 18.34 4.66 7.42
N ARG A 239 17.48 3.74 6.96
CA ARG A 239 17.82 2.33 6.73
C ARG A 239 18.44 2.10 5.35
N HIS A 240 17.92 2.80 4.35
CA HIS A 240 18.35 2.71 2.96
C HIS A 240 18.88 4.08 2.50
N PRO A 241 20.18 4.35 2.66
CA PRO A 241 20.81 5.59 2.17
C PRO A 241 20.47 5.82 0.69
N ASN A 242 20.21 7.08 0.31
CA ASN A 242 19.81 7.49 -1.04
C ASN A 242 18.38 7.07 -1.49
N SER A 243 17.57 6.46 -0.62
CA SER A 243 16.16 6.16 -0.93
C SER A 243 15.25 7.41 -0.94
N LEU A 244 15.65 8.49 -0.26
CA LEU A 244 14.95 9.77 -0.23
C LEU A 244 15.32 10.59 -1.48
N ARG A 245 14.35 10.77 -2.39
CA ARG A 245 14.50 11.56 -3.63
C ARG A 245 13.78 12.90 -3.48
N LEU A 246 14.18 13.93 -4.27
CA LEU A 246 13.55 15.25 -4.26
C LEU A 246 12.03 15.21 -4.44
N ILE A 247 11.52 14.29 -5.26
CA ILE A 247 10.08 14.11 -5.49
C ILE A 247 9.32 13.81 -4.19
N HIS A 248 9.96 13.13 -3.22
CA HIS A 248 9.34 12.82 -1.92
C HIS A 248 9.20 14.07 -1.03
N LEU A 249 9.95 15.13 -1.30
CA LEU A 249 9.89 16.39 -0.55
C LEU A 249 8.81 17.33 -1.07
N LEU A 250 8.37 17.17 -2.34
CA LEU A 250 7.38 18.07 -2.97
C LEU A 250 6.09 18.24 -2.15
N PRO A 251 5.47 17.19 -1.57
CA PRO A 251 4.29 17.38 -0.72
C PRO A 251 4.57 18.22 0.52
N SER A 252 5.78 18.12 1.10
CA SER A 252 6.18 18.92 2.26
C SER A 252 6.36 20.39 1.89
N ILE A 253 7.00 20.66 0.75
CA ILE A 253 7.16 22.02 0.22
C ILE A 253 5.79 22.64 -0.09
N ALA A 254 4.91 21.86 -0.75
CA ALA A 254 3.54 22.30 -1.03
C ALA A 254 2.75 22.59 0.26
N THR A 255 2.89 21.72 1.28
CA THR A 255 2.24 21.93 2.58
C THR A 255 2.69 23.23 3.24
N LEU A 256 4.01 23.50 3.29
CA LEU A 256 4.55 24.74 3.81
C LEU A 256 4.09 25.95 3.00
N GLY A 257 4.07 25.84 1.68
CA GLY A 257 3.56 26.91 0.79
C GLY A 257 2.08 27.23 1.04
N ILE A 258 1.23 26.19 1.16
CA ILE A 258 -0.20 26.36 1.47
C ILE A 258 -0.38 27.07 2.82
N VAL A 259 0.34 26.64 3.86
CA VAL A 259 0.27 27.26 5.18
C VAL A 259 0.76 28.71 5.12
N ALA A 260 1.88 28.97 4.45
CA ALA A 260 2.45 30.31 4.31
C ALA A 260 1.49 31.26 3.57
N LEU A 261 0.92 30.84 2.44
CA LEU A 261 -0.04 31.65 1.68
C LEU A 261 -1.32 31.91 2.49
N PHE A 262 -1.79 30.91 3.23
CA PHE A 262 -2.96 31.06 4.08
C PHE A 262 -2.71 32.09 5.19
N LEU A 263 -1.58 31.99 5.89
CA LEU A 263 -1.19 32.92 6.94
C LEU A 263 -0.91 34.33 6.38
N LEU A 264 -0.27 34.42 5.22
CA LEU A 264 -0.01 35.71 4.54
C LEU A 264 -1.32 36.45 4.26
N GLY A 265 -2.33 35.73 3.72
CA GLY A 265 -3.65 36.31 3.48
C GLY A 265 -4.29 36.86 4.77
N LEU A 266 -4.20 36.11 5.88
CA LEU A 266 -4.72 36.53 7.17
C LEU A 266 -3.97 37.76 7.73
N ILE A 267 -2.64 37.80 7.60
CA ILE A 267 -1.81 38.93 8.08
C ILE A 267 -2.08 40.18 7.28
N LEU A 268 -2.26 40.05 5.98
CA LEU A 268 -2.53 41.19 5.09
C LEU A 268 -3.98 41.69 5.17
N LEU A 269 -4.92 40.90 5.67
CA LEU A 269 -6.34 41.24 5.72
C LEU A 269 -6.63 42.61 6.40
N PRO A 270 -6.05 42.94 7.58
CA PRO A 270 -6.26 44.25 8.21
C PRO A 270 -5.61 45.42 7.48
N LEU A 271 -4.61 45.16 6.62
CA LEU A 271 -3.86 46.18 5.88
C LEU A 271 -4.45 46.45 4.52
N LEU A 272 -4.87 45.44 3.78
CA LEU A 272 -5.28 45.50 2.38
C LEU A 272 -6.76 45.14 2.18
N GLY A 273 -7.51 44.86 3.24
CA GLY A 273 -8.91 44.44 3.14
C GLY A 273 -9.09 43.28 2.16
N ALA A 274 -10.09 43.35 1.31
CA ALA A 274 -10.41 42.30 0.36
C ALA A 274 -9.25 41.90 -0.59
N TRP A 275 -8.32 42.79 -0.88
CA TRP A 275 -7.16 42.51 -1.74
C TRP A 275 -6.23 41.46 -1.13
N ALA A 276 -6.21 41.27 0.19
CA ALA A 276 -5.44 40.27 0.85
C ALA A 276 -5.84 38.82 0.44
N THR A 277 -7.09 38.64 -0.01
CA THR A 277 -7.58 37.33 -0.48
C THR A 277 -6.85 36.84 -1.74
N LEU A 278 -6.19 37.72 -2.48
CA LEU A 278 -5.34 37.35 -3.62
C LEU A 278 -4.18 36.43 -3.21
N ALA A 279 -3.74 36.49 -1.95
CA ALA A 279 -2.75 35.53 -1.43
C ALA A 279 -3.24 34.09 -1.47
N TRP A 280 -4.56 33.86 -1.45
CA TRP A 280 -5.15 32.53 -1.52
C TRP A 280 -5.40 32.05 -2.95
N LEU A 281 -5.24 32.91 -3.96
CA LEU A 281 -5.47 32.54 -5.36
C LEU A 281 -4.69 31.30 -5.80
N PRO A 282 -3.39 31.10 -5.46
CA PRO A 282 -2.67 29.90 -5.84
C PRO A 282 -3.29 28.61 -5.25
N ILE A 283 -3.86 28.69 -4.03
CA ILE A 283 -4.53 27.54 -3.40
C ILE A 283 -5.83 27.20 -4.15
N VAL A 284 -6.59 28.22 -4.54
CA VAL A 284 -7.83 28.08 -5.34
C VAL A 284 -7.51 27.50 -6.71
N LEU A 285 -6.46 27.99 -7.39
CA LEU A 285 -6.02 27.46 -8.68
C LEU A 285 -5.58 25.99 -8.58
N LEU A 286 -4.88 25.62 -7.51
CA LEU A 286 -4.50 24.24 -7.25
C LEU A 286 -5.74 23.35 -7.02
N ALA A 287 -6.74 23.83 -6.27
CA ALA A 287 -8.01 23.13 -6.07
C ALA A 287 -8.75 22.92 -7.40
N LEU A 288 -8.78 23.97 -8.25
CA LEU A 288 -9.38 23.89 -9.58
C LEU A 288 -8.63 22.91 -10.48
N LEU A 289 -7.30 22.88 -10.43
CA LEU A 289 -6.49 21.91 -11.16
C LEU A 289 -6.81 20.46 -10.75
N PHE A 290 -6.92 20.17 -9.45
CA PHE A 290 -7.33 18.85 -8.96
C PHE A 290 -8.75 18.51 -9.42
N PHE A 291 -9.66 19.46 -9.38
CA PHE A 291 -11.04 19.27 -9.83
C PHE A 291 -11.11 18.91 -11.32
N VAL A 292 -10.46 19.71 -12.18
CA VAL A 292 -10.50 19.51 -13.64
C VAL A 292 -9.83 18.17 -14.02
N ASP A 293 -8.64 17.87 -13.48
CA ASP A 293 -7.96 16.59 -13.77
C ASP A 293 -8.79 15.40 -13.31
N ALA A 294 -9.43 15.49 -12.14
CA ALA A 294 -10.31 14.44 -11.65
C ALA A 294 -11.58 14.28 -12.50
N LEU A 295 -12.19 15.40 -12.92
CA LEU A 295 -13.37 15.41 -13.78
C LEU A 295 -13.08 14.74 -15.13
N LEU A 296 -11.94 15.06 -15.74
CA LEU A 296 -11.51 14.48 -17.01
C LEU A 296 -11.21 12.97 -16.91
N LYS A 297 -10.72 12.52 -15.75
CA LYS A 297 -10.39 11.10 -15.53
C LYS A 297 -11.56 10.24 -15.06
N THR A 298 -12.48 10.82 -14.29
CA THR A 298 -13.58 10.06 -13.67
C THR A 298 -14.93 10.28 -14.33
N HIS A 299 -15.05 11.29 -15.18
CA HIS A 299 -16.30 11.72 -15.82
C HIS A 299 -17.46 11.95 -14.83
N SER A 300 -17.15 12.29 -13.56
CA SER A 300 -18.12 12.46 -12.49
C SER A 300 -17.85 13.74 -11.70
N PHE A 301 -18.82 14.64 -11.71
CA PHE A 301 -18.76 15.91 -10.96
C PHE A 301 -18.60 15.66 -9.44
N THR A 302 -19.37 14.72 -8.89
CA THR A 302 -19.31 14.38 -7.45
C THR A 302 -17.94 13.85 -7.06
N ILE A 303 -17.36 12.94 -7.86
CA ILE A 303 -16.02 12.40 -7.59
C ILE A 303 -14.98 13.51 -7.73
N ALA A 304 -15.08 14.38 -8.73
CA ALA A 304 -14.16 15.51 -8.93
C ALA A 304 -14.18 16.49 -7.75
N LEU A 305 -15.35 16.80 -7.20
CA LEU A 305 -15.48 17.64 -6.02
C LEU A 305 -14.83 16.99 -4.78
N LEU A 306 -15.08 15.70 -4.55
CA LEU A 306 -14.47 14.95 -3.45
C LEU A 306 -12.95 14.77 -3.65
N ALA A 307 -12.49 14.74 -4.89
CA ALA A 307 -11.07 14.61 -5.24
C ALA A 307 -10.26 15.85 -4.82
N ILE A 308 -10.83 17.04 -4.77
CA ILE A 308 -10.18 18.23 -4.18
C ILE A 308 -9.78 17.92 -2.74
N ARG A 309 -10.74 17.48 -1.91
CA ARG A 309 -10.48 17.13 -0.51
C ARG A 309 -9.49 15.98 -0.38
N ALA A 310 -9.63 14.94 -1.19
CA ALA A 310 -8.71 13.81 -1.19
C ALA A 310 -7.28 14.23 -1.53
N SER A 311 -7.09 15.09 -2.54
CA SER A 311 -5.78 15.58 -3.00
C SER A 311 -5.10 16.46 -1.95
N PHE A 312 -5.81 17.40 -1.33
CA PHE A 312 -5.27 18.15 -0.20
C PHE A 312 -4.95 17.24 0.99
N THR A 313 -5.81 16.26 1.30
CA THR A 313 -5.53 15.27 2.34
C THR A 313 -4.25 14.49 2.05
N GLN A 314 -4.04 14.06 0.81
CA GLN A 314 -2.82 13.37 0.37
C GLN A 314 -1.58 14.24 0.53
N VAL A 315 -1.61 15.48 0.02
CA VAL A 315 -0.46 16.40 0.02
C VAL A 315 -0.11 16.85 1.44
N ILE A 316 -1.11 17.36 2.17
CA ILE A 316 -0.90 17.91 3.52
C ILE A 316 -0.60 16.78 4.52
N GLY A 317 -1.32 15.66 4.44
CA GLY A 317 -1.09 14.52 5.32
C GLY A 317 0.32 13.95 5.18
N TYR A 318 0.74 13.62 3.97
CA TYR A 318 2.09 13.13 3.71
C TYR A 318 3.16 14.17 4.04
N GLY A 319 2.96 15.42 3.58
CA GLY A 319 3.93 16.51 3.79
C GLY A 319 4.18 16.80 5.26
N SER A 320 3.12 16.92 6.06
CA SER A 320 3.23 17.15 7.51
C SER A 320 3.85 15.95 8.25
N GLY A 321 3.49 14.71 7.87
CA GLY A 321 4.10 13.51 8.44
C GLY A 321 5.61 13.45 8.21
N LEU A 322 6.06 13.75 6.99
CA LEU A 322 7.48 13.80 6.66
C LEU A 322 8.22 14.92 7.41
N LEU A 323 7.65 16.14 7.49
CA LEU A 323 8.23 17.27 8.20
C LEU A 323 8.41 16.97 9.69
N ILE A 324 7.37 16.41 10.34
CA ILE A 324 7.42 16.05 11.75
C ILE A 324 8.47 14.96 12.00
N ALA A 325 8.53 13.95 11.12
CA ALA A 325 9.53 12.89 11.25
C ALA A 325 10.95 13.40 11.00
N ALA A 326 11.15 14.27 10.00
CA ALA A 326 12.44 14.91 9.76
C ALA A 326 12.89 15.73 10.97
N TRP A 327 12.03 16.57 11.53
CA TRP A 327 12.33 17.33 12.73
C TRP A 327 12.66 16.42 13.91
N ARG A 328 11.80 15.44 14.20
CA ARG A 328 11.95 14.57 15.38
C ARG A 328 13.14 13.61 15.25
N CYS A 329 13.27 12.92 14.11
CA CYS A 329 14.21 11.82 13.97
C CYS A 329 15.58 12.23 13.40
N VAL A 330 15.63 13.35 12.66
CA VAL A 330 16.90 13.85 12.07
C VAL A 330 17.46 15.00 12.89
N VAL A 331 16.67 16.07 13.13
CA VAL A 331 17.12 17.25 13.87
C VAL A 331 17.28 16.94 15.37
N LEU A 332 16.22 16.41 16.02
CA LEU A 332 16.23 16.11 17.45
C LEU A 332 16.85 14.74 17.79
N ARG A 333 17.21 13.95 16.79
CA ARG A 333 17.82 12.60 16.92
C ARG A 333 17.03 11.65 17.82
N ARG A 334 15.71 11.80 17.90
CA ARG A 334 14.82 10.93 18.68
C ARG A 334 14.57 9.61 17.93
N PRO A 335 14.17 8.53 18.66
CA PRO A 335 13.86 7.24 18.05
C PRO A 335 12.68 7.34 17.09
N GLU A 336 12.56 6.34 16.22
CA GLU A 336 11.46 6.15 15.31
C GLU A 336 10.12 6.07 16.04
N PHE A 337 9.06 6.49 15.41
CA PHE A 337 7.72 6.52 15.98
C PHE A 337 6.64 6.30 14.92
N SER A 338 5.46 5.94 15.36
CA SER A 338 4.25 6.00 14.56
C SER A 338 3.25 6.97 15.18
N ALA A 339 2.56 7.74 14.35
CA ALA A 339 1.48 8.59 14.82
C ALA A 339 0.16 7.84 14.82
N PHE A 340 -0.75 8.20 15.71
CA PHE A 340 -2.13 7.73 15.81
C PHE A 340 -2.34 6.29 16.27
N ASN A 341 -1.30 5.44 16.36
CA ASN A 341 -1.46 4.05 16.74
C ASN A 341 -0.54 3.68 17.87
N GLN A 342 -1.14 3.27 19.00
CA GLN A 342 -0.44 2.54 20.06
C GLN A 342 -0.39 1.03 19.75
N THR A 343 -1.30 0.54 18.91
CA THR A 343 -1.39 -0.85 18.42
C THR A 343 -1.25 -0.90 16.90
N PHE A 344 -0.87 -2.06 16.35
CA PHE A 344 -0.65 -2.23 14.91
C PHE A 344 -1.90 -1.97 14.06
N TYR A 345 -3.09 -2.21 14.58
CA TYR A 345 -4.34 -2.25 13.83
C TYR A 345 -5.34 -1.14 14.19
N LYS A 346 -5.05 -0.28 15.15
CA LYS A 346 -5.98 0.79 15.61
C LYS A 346 -5.59 2.16 15.09
#